data_ccb4b1e17bf3a3d2cb8d30bdd0421277
#
_entry.id   ccb4b1e17bf3a3d2cb8d30bdd0421277
#
_cell.length_a   1.000
_cell.length_b   1.000
_cell.length_c   1.000
_cell.angle_alpha   90.00
_cell.angle_beta   90.00
_cell.angle_gamma   90.00
#
_symmetry.space_group_name_H-M   'P 1'
#
loop_
_entity.id
_entity.type
_entity.pdbx_description
1 polymer ?
#
loop_
_entity_poly.entity_id
_entity_poly.type
_entity_poly.pdbx_seq_one_letter_code
_entity_poly.pdbx_strand_id
1 'polypeptide(L)'
;MLLTNIRLRFLLVALNIEAILGETSLARRRKMLQKVATAGVGLDSVYAQTLQRIREQKGDRSRLGMEVLMWVSHAERPLGIDELRHALAVEIDSTDLGPENIRPQDTVLGACLGLAVIDAETSTVRLTHYTLLEYLSQPRILPDAHKTLAESCLAYLNYDEVKGLRANHILNLRDMPFLEYSSLYWGSHAKVELSDRAKSLALELLNRASNHISSTLLISRIMSPHSCSLPHHIWLGLHCAAYFGVTEAVAAFIEREGCNINQSDCMGFTALMWAARQGNEEVVKLLLALRDVNANKPDKDGDTPLWRASFHGHQGVVKLLLARSDVNANKRDNDGETPLWRASCNGHEEVVKLLLARKDVKVNKSDKDGQTPLWTASFYGHEEVVKLLLAHKDVKADKPDKDGETPLWTASSHGHEGVVKLLLARNDVNASKPDKYGRTPLHLASSNGHEGVVKLLLARNDANTDKPEKSFGGLLRMGMRGL
;
A
#
# COMPACT_ATOMS: atom_id res chain seq x y z
N MET A 1 -12.43 22.93 -18.48
CA MET A 1 -12.76 22.57 -19.88
C MET A 1 -11.96 23.33 -20.94
N LEU A 2 -11.91 24.69 -20.97
CA LEU A 2 -11.16 25.45 -22.00
C LEU A 2 -9.64 25.19 -21.97
N LEU A 3 -9.00 25.20 -20.80
CA LEU A 3 -7.55 24.96 -20.65
C LEU A 3 -7.13 23.52 -21.01
N THR A 4 -7.99 22.55 -20.75
CA THR A 4 -7.77 21.15 -21.11
C THR A 4 -7.80 20.96 -22.63
N ASN A 5 -8.74 21.64 -23.33
CA ASN A 5 -8.83 21.62 -24.79
C ASN A 5 -7.63 22.30 -25.48
N ILE A 6 -7.11 23.36 -24.89
CA ILE A 6 -5.93 24.07 -25.43
C ILE A 6 -4.67 23.18 -25.29
N ARG A 7 -4.42 22.62 -24.12
CA ARG A 7 -3.29 21.68 -23.88
C ARG A 7 -3.37 20.47 -24.81
N LEU A 8 -4.57 19.91 -25.01
CA LEU A 8 -4.82 18.80 -25.92
C LEU A 8 -4.43 19.12 -27.36
N ARG A 9 -4.81 20.31 -27.86
CA ARG A 9 -4.46 20.76 -29.21
C ARG A 9 -2.96 20.96 -29.39
N PHE A 10 -2.27 21.51 -28.38
CA PHE A 10 -0.81 21.63 -28.42
C PHE A 10 -0.13 20.25 -28.44
N LEU A 11 -0.61 19.29 -27.67
CA LEU A 11 -0.09 17.91 -27.68
C LEU A 11 -0.28 17.27 -29.06
N LEU A 12 -1.47 17.40 -29.66
CA LEU A 12 -1.75 16.87 -31.00
C LEU A 12 -0.82 17.46 -32.08
N VAL A 13 -0.52 18.75 -32.00
CA VAL A 13 0.42 19.41 -32.89
C VAL A 13 1.84 18.92 -32.62
N ALA A 14 2.27 18.85 -31.38
CA ALA A 14 3.61 18.39 -31.00
C ALA A 14 3.89 16.97 -31.47
N LEU A 15 2.96 16.05 -31.29
CA LEU A 15 3.09 14.64 -31.73
C LEU A 15 3.12 14.48 -33.25
N ASN A 16 2.56 15.42 -33.99
CA ASN A 16 2.55 15.40 -35.46
C ASN A 16 3.57 16.34 -36.11
N ILE A 17 4.37 17.08 -35.32
CA ILE A 17 5.23 18.14 -35.83
C ILE A 17 6.26 17.63 -36.83
N GLU A 18 6.88 16.49 -36.58
CA GLU A 18 7.84 15.89 -37.52
C GLU A 18 7.18 15.40 -38.81
N ALA A 19 5.98 14.82 -38.70
CA ALA A 19 5.19 14.44 -39.88
C ALA A 19 4.77 15.67 -40.69
N ILE A 20 4.42 16.76 -40.01
CA ILE A 20 4.06 18.03 -40.65
C ILE A 20 5.29 18.68 -41.30
N LEU A 21 6.46 18.68 -40.64
CA LEU A 21 7.70 19.22 -41.14
C LEU A 21 8.31 18.40 -42.27
N GLY A 22 8.11 17.07 -42.26
CA GLY A 22 8.54 16.16 -43.32
C GLY A 22 7.81 16.36 -44.66
N GLU A 23 6.64 16.99 -44.66
CA GLU A 23 5.95 17.34 -45.91
C GLU A 23 6.67 18.42 -46.67
N THR A 24 6.94 18.22 -47.95
CA THR A 24 7.67 19.14 -48.80
C THR A 24 6.85 20.32 -49.31
N SER A 25 5.50 20.25 -49.26
CA SER A 25 4.57 21.27 -49.75
C SER A 25 3.91 22.02 -48.60
N LEU A 26 3.97 23.38 -48.62
CA LEU A 26 3.26 24.24 -47.67
C LEU A 26 1.74 24.01 -47.65
N ALA A 27 1.15 23.69 -48.82
CA ALA A 27 -0.28 23.38 -48.91
C ALA A 27 -0.63 22.08 -48.15
N ARG A 28 0.22 21.05 -48.24
CA ARG A 28 0.06 19.78 -47.51
C ARG A 28 0.28 19.99 -46.03
N ARG A 29 1.28 20.77 -45.63
CA ARG A 29 1.50 21.15 -44.21
C ARG A 29 0.27 21.85 -43.62
N ARG A 30 -0.29 22.84 -44.32
CA ARG A 30 -1.52 23.53 -43.87
C ARG A 30 -2.71 22.61 -43.80
N LYS A 31 -2.91 21.73 -44.78
CA LYS A 31 -4.00 20.74 -44.76
C LYS A 31 -3.86 19.76 -43.61
N MET A 32 -2.64 19.33 -43.27
CA MET A 32 -2.35 18.47 -42.16
C MET A 32 -2.58 19.12 -40.80
N LEU A 33 -2.13 20.39 -40.65
CA LEU A 33 -2.43 21.21 -39.47
C LEU A 33 -3.94 21.45 -39.28
N GLN A 34 -4.68 21.73 -40.35
CA GLN A 34 -6.14 21.84 -40.31
C GLN A 34 -6.79 20.51 -39.91
N LYS A 35 -6.31 19.41 -40.46
CA LYS A 35 -6.81 18.05 -40.12
C LYS A 35 -6.58 17.73 -38.65
N VAL A 36 -5.42 18.06 -38.10
CA VAL A 36 -5.09 17.88 -36.66
C VAL A 36 -5.93 18.83 -35.79
N ALA A 37 -6.18 20.08 -36.24
CA ALA A 37 -6.92 21.09 -35.49
C ALA A 37 -8.45 20.89 -35.52
N THR A 38 -9.00 20.32 -36.61
CA THR A 38 -10.45 20.15 -36.84
C THR A 38 -10.95 18.73 -36.62
N ALA A 39 -10.04 17.76 -36.60
CA ALA A 39 -10.44 16.38 -36.40
C ALA A 39 -10.85 16.20 -34.94
N GLY A 40 -12.10 15.81 -34.70
CA GLY A 40 -12.54 15.10 -33.51
C GLY A 40 -11.94 13.69 -33.43
N VAL A 41 -10.68 13.53 -33.86
CA VAL A 41 -9.90 12.29 -33.79
C VAL A 41 -9.56 12.11 -32.34
N GLY A 42 -10.12 11.09 -31.72
CA GLY A 42 -9.80 10.73 -30.34
C GLY A 42 -8.28 10.56 -30.19
N LEU A 43 -7.74 10.97 -29.04
CA LEU A 43 -6.31 10.83 -28.71
C LEU A 43 -5.77 9.44 -28.99
N ASP A 44 -6.60 8.42 -28.80
CA ASP A 44 -6.26 7.02 -29.04
C ASP A 44 -5.77 6.76 -30.48
N SER A 45 -6.36 7.41 -31.48
CA SER A 45 -5.93 7.21 -32.86
C SER A 45 -4.58 7.87 -33.15
N VAL A 46 -4.29 9.02 -32.49
CA VAL A 46 -2.99 9.70 -32.60
C VAL A 46 -1.90 8.90 -31.91
N TYR A 47 -2.20 8.35 -30.74
CA TYR A 47 -1.28 7.44 -30.03
C TYR A 47 -1.02 6.19 -30.86
N ALA A 48 -2.07 5.58 -31.42
CA ALA A 48 -1.92 4.41 -32.31
C ALA A 48 -1.01 4.71 -33.51
N GLN A 49 -1.19 5.85 -34.16
CA GLN A 49 -0.34 6.26 -35.29
C GLN A 49 1.11 6.51 -34.85
N THR A 50 1.33 7.15 -33.69
CA THR A 50 2.68 7.40 -33.19
C THR A 50 3.37 6.09 -32.78
N LEU A 51 2.65 5.18 -32.11
CA LEU A 51 3.17 3.85 -31.81
C LEU A 51 3.49 3.04 -33.08
N GLN A 52 2.67 3.17 -34.13
CA GLN A 52 2.96 2.53 -35.41
C GLN A 52 4.25 3.08 -36.01
N ARG A 53 4.48 4.41 -35.96
CA ARG A 53 5.74 5.03 -36.41
C ARG A 53 6.93 4.56 -35.59
N ILE A 54 6.76 4.35 -34.23
CA ILE A 54 7.81 3.78 -33.40
C ILE A 54 8.13 2.36 -33.86
N ARG A 55 7.11 1.52 -34.13
CA ARG A 55 7.28 0.14 -34.63
C ARG A 55 7.92 0.06 -36.01
N GLU A 56 7.79 1.08 -36.83
CA GLU A 56 8.36 1.18 -38.18
C GLU A 56 9.77 1.76 -38.22
N GLN A 57 10.34 2.16 -37.07
CA GLN A 57 11.73 2.64 -37.00
C GLN A 57 12.71 1.52 -37.39
N LYS A 58 13.80 1.92 -38.04
CA LYS A 58 14.84 0.99 -38.50
C LYS A 58 15.75 0.51 -37.35
N GLY A 59 16.26 -0.69 -37.51
CA GLY A 59 17.19 -1.30 -36.56
C GLY A 59 16.54 -1.59 -35.20
N ASP A 60 17.27 -1.43 -34.12
CA ASP A 60 16.83 -1.71 -32.75
C ASP A 60 15.98 -0.56 -32.12
N ARG A 61 15.87 0.58 -32.82
CA ARG A 61 15.10 1.74 -32.31
C ARG A 61 13.63 1.44 -32.09
N SER A 62 13.03 0.57 -32.94
CA SER A 62 11.65 0.14 -32.79
C SER A 62 11.45 -0.59 -31.46
N ARG A 63 12.30 -1.58 -31.18
CA ARG A 63 12.28 -2.33 -29.94
C ARG A 63 12.54 -1.41 -28.75
N LEU A 64 13.60 -0.61 -28.81
CA LEU A 64 13.96 0.32 -27.74
C LEU A 64 12.82 1.29 -27.39
N GLY A 65 12.18 1.89 -28.39
CA GLY A 65 11.07 2.82 -28.14
C GLY A 65 9.88 2.16 -27.43
N MET A 66 9.53 0.93 -27.83
CA MET A 66 8.46 0.17 -27.19
C MET A 66 8.83 -0.26 -25.74
N GLU A 67 10.09 -0.70 -25.52
CA GLU A 67 10.60 -1.04 -24.20
C GLU A 67 10.61 0.17 -23.23
N VAL A 68 11.04 1.34 -23.72
CA VAL A 68 10.99 2.59 -22.91
C VAL A 68 9.56 2.90 -22.50
N LEU A 69 8.62 2.86 -23.45
CA LEU A 69 7.20 3.13 -23.14
C LEU A 69 6.63 2.11 -22.16
N MET A 70 7.02 0.83 -22.29
CA MET A 70 6.63 -0.23 -21.37
C MET A 70 7.13 0.04 -19.95
N TRP A 71 8.42 0.36 -19.77
CA TRP A 71 8.98 0.71 -18.47
C TRP A 71 8.32 1.93 -17.86
N VAL A 72 8.17 3.02 -18.63
CA VAL A 72 7.63 4.28 -18.10
C VAL A 72 6.13 4.18 -17.75
N SER A 73 5.39 3.29 -18.41
CA SER A 73 3.95 3.13 -18.16
C SER A 73 3.59 2.05 -17.12
N HIS A 74 4.46 1.06 -16.86
CA HIS A 74 4.15 -0.06 -15.98
C HIS A 74 5.08 -0.16 -14.77
N ALA A 75 6.06 0.74 -14.63
CA ALA A 75 6.89 0.79 -13.43
C ALA A 75 6.07 1.22 -12.22
N GLU A 76 6.37 0.63 -11.06
CA GLU A 76 5.70 0.90 -9.77
C GLU A 76 5.97 2.33 -9.23
N ARG A 77 7.02 2.96 -9.72
CA ARG A 77 7.34 4.38 -9.51
C ARG A 77 8.05 4.96 -10.73
N PRO A 78 8.05 6.29 -10.90
CA PRO A 78 8.88 6.91 -11.92
C PRO A 78 10.35 6.51 -11.77
N LEU A 79 10.98 6.16 -12.90
CA LEU A 79 12.40 5.79 -12.95
C LEU A 79 13.27 7.01 -13.26
N GLY A 80 14.41 7.13 -12.59
CA GLY A 80 15.47 8.02 -13.02
C GLY A 80 16.01 7.60 -14.40
N ILE A 81 16.59 8.53 -15.13
CA ILE A 81 17.10 8.23 -16.49
C ILE A 81 18.16 7.13 -16.45
N ASP A 82 19.06 7.14 -15.46
CA ASP A 82 20.10 6.12 -15.33
C ASP A 82 19.53 4.76 -14.88
N GLU A 83 18.49 4.74 -14.01
CA GLU A 83 17.77 3.51 -13.70
C GLU A 83 17.17 2.88 -14.96
N LEU A 84 16.50 3.71 -15.78
CA LEU A 84 15.89 3.24 -17.02
C LEU A 84 16.93 2.73 -18.03
N ARG A 85 18.05 3.44 -18.19
CA ARG A 85 19.14 3.02 -19.09
C ARG A 85 19.73 1.67 -18.69
N HIS A 86 19.91 1.43 -17.40
CA HIS A 86 20.38 0.14 -16.87
C HIS A 86 19.31 -0.94 -17.05
N ALA A 87 18.03 -0.65 -16.77
CA ALA A 87 16.93 -1.59 -16.99
C ALA A 87 16.83 -2.06 -18.46
N LEU A 88 17.02 -1.12 -19.40
CA LEU A 88 17.00 -1.40 -20.84
C LEU A 88 18.27 -2.11 -21.36
N ALA A 89 19.37 -2.11 -20.59
CA ALA A 89 20.62 -2.78 -20.92
C ALA A 89 20.65 -4.22 -20.40
N VAL A 90 19.65 -4.67 -19.65
CA VAL A 90 19.60 -6.02 -19.08
C VAL A 90 19.42 -7.05 -20.20
N GLU A 91 20.36 -7.99 -20.28
CA GLU A 91 20.30 -9.19 -21.10
C GLU A 91 20.01 -10.40 -20.19
N ILE A 92 18.86 -11.06 -20.45
CA ILE A 92 18.37 -12.09 -19.53
C ILE A 92 19.27 -13.34 -19.48
N ASP A 93 20.01 -13.62 -20.56
CA ASP A 93 20.93 -14.78 -20.66
C ASP A 93 22.39 -14.45 -20.36
N SER A 94 22.69 -13.22 -19.95
CA SER A 94 24.02 -12.77 -19.54
C SER A 94 24.25 -12.98 -18.04
N THR A 95 25.52 -13.09 -17.65
CA THR A 95 25.96 -13.10 -16.25
C THR A 95 26.27 -11.71 -15.72
N ASP A 96 26.41 -10.72 -16.60
CA ASP A 96 26.84 -9.37 -16.26
C ASP A 96 26.13 -8.32 -17.11
N LEU A 97 26.09 -7.09 -16.60
CA LEU A 97 25.61 -5.93 -17.35
C LEU A 97 26.77 -5.39 -18.22
N GLY A 98 26.77 -5.67 -19.54
CA GLY A 98 27.76 -5.11 -20.44
C GLY A 98 27.68 -3.59 -20.52
N PRO A 99 28.74 -2.82 -20.18
CA PRO A 99 28.72 -1.36 -20.25
C PRO A 99 28.36 -0.82 -21.64
N GLU A 100 28.69 -1.57 -22.69
CA GLU A 100 28.36 -1.26 -24.08
C GLU A 100 26.86 -1.32 -24.39
N ASN A 101 26.08 -2.02 -23.56
CA ASN A 101 24.63 -2.11 -23.69
C ASN A 101 23.89 -0.89 -23.11
N ILE A 102 24.58 -0.06 -22.30
CA ILE A 102 24.01 1.14 -21.68
C ILE A 102 23.96 2.27 -22.73
N ARG A 103 22.79 2.45 -23.32
CA ARG A 103 22.59 3.46 -24.38
C ARG A 103 22.61 4.89 -23.85
N PRO A 104 23.11 5.88 -24.68
CA PRO A 104 22.99 7.31 -24.33
C PRO A 104 21.53 7.73 -24.15
N GLN A 105 21.32 8.66 -23.22
CA GLN A 105 19.99 9.21 -22.88
C GLN A 105 19.23 9.71 -24.12
N ASP A 106 19.90 10.44 -25.02
CA ASP A 106 19.27 10.99 -26.22
C ASP A 106 18.80 9.88 -27.19
N THR A 107 19.51 8.76 -27.23
CA THR A 107 19.11 7.58 -28.02
C THR A 107 17.84 6.95 -27.43
N VAL A 108 17.77 6.83 -26.08
CA VAL A 108 16.62 6.25 -25.37
C VAL A 108 15.38 7.10 -25.59
N LEU A 109 15.46 8.41 -25.35
CA LEU A 109 14.32 9.31 -25.52
C LEU A 109 13.92 9.52 -26.98
N GLY A 110 14.93 9.61 -27.88
CA GLY A 110 14.69 9.79 -29.31
C GLY A 110 13.93 8.64 -29.94
N ALA A 111 14.06 7.41 -29.41
CA ALA A 111 13.30 6.25 -29.88
C ALA A 111 11.78 6.36 -29.60
N CYS A 112 11.36 7.19 -28.64
CA CYS A 112 9.97 7.37 -28.24
C CYS A 112 9.21 8.42 -29.07
N LEU A 113 9.85 9.09 -30.03
CA LEU A 113 9.25 10.10 -30.90
C LEU A 113 8.43 11.15 -30.13
N GLY A 114 8.96 11.62 -28.96
CA GLY A 114 8.34 12.65 -28.12
C GLY A 114 7.23 12.14 -27.19
N LEU A 115 6.98 10.84 -27.07
CA LEU A 115 6.00 10.31 -26.08
C LEU A 115 6.56 10.23 -24.65
N ALA A 116 7.89 10.22 -24.48
CA ALA A 116 8.55 10.23 -23.18
C ALA A 116 9.52 11.41 -23.07
N VAL A 117 9.61 12.01 -21.89
CA VAL A 117 10.48 13.17 -21.59
C VAL A 117 11.08 13.02 -20.20
N ILE A 118 12.21 13.71 -19.95
CA ILE A 118 12.77 13.84 -18.61
C ILE A 118 12.11 15.02 -17.90
N ASP A 119 11.66 14.80 -16.70
CA ASP A 119 11.25 15.85 -15.79
C ASP A 119 12.50 16.56 -15.24
N ALA A 120 12.61 17.87 -15.48
CA ALA A 120 13.80 18.65 -15.12
C ALA A 120 13.98 18.80 -13.59
N GLU A 121 12.90 18.71 -12.81
CA GLU A 121 12.96 18.86 -11.35
C GLU A 121 13.36 17.57 -10.65
N THR A 122 12.83 16.44 -11.13
CA THR A 122 13.01 15.12 -10.48
C THR A 122 14.06 14.26 -11.17
N SER A 123 14.53 14.63 -12.36
CA SER A 123 15.40 13.81 -13.23
C SER A 123 14.81 12.43 -13.56
N THR A 124 13.49 12.28 -13.46
CA THR A 124 12.78 11.04 -13.80
C THR A 124 12.20 11.08 -15.21
N VAL A 125 12.08 9.92 -15.83
CA VAL A 125 11.44 9.78 -17.14
C VAL A 125 9.93 9.65 -16.94
N ARG A 126 9.17 10.45 -17.69
CA ARG A 126 7.70 10.41 -17.64
C ARG A 126 7.08 10.47 -19.03
N LEU A 127 5.85 10.04 -19.15
CA LEU A 127 5.05 10.24 -20.35
C LEU A 127 4.66 11.71 -20.49
N THR A 128 4.57 12.20 -21.73
CA THR A 128 4.25 13.60 -22.04
C THR A 128 2.83 13.98 -21.61
N HIS A 129 1.93 13.02 -21.46
CA HIS A 129 0.56 13.28 -21.03
C HIS A 129 -0.04 12.07 -20.29
N TYR A 130 -0.90 12.34 -19.28
CA TYR A 130 -1.52 11.28 -18.46
C TYR A 130 -2.46 10.34 -19.26
N THR A 131 -3.16 10.86 -20.30
CA THR A 131 -4.02 10.02 -21.14
C THR A 131 -3.25 9.00 -21.97
N LEU A 132 -1.95 9.23 -22.20
CA LEU A 132 -1.08 8.24 -22.81
C LEU A 132 -0.84 7.06 -21.86
N LEU A 133 -0.75 7.31 -20.55
CA LEU A 133 -0.67 6.23 -19.56
C LEU A 133 -1.93 5.36 -19.61
N GLU A 134 -3.13 5.96 -19.62
CA GLU A 134 -4.40 5.23 -19.74
C GLU A 134 -4.45 4.40 -21.02
N TYR A 135 -3.95 4.96 -22.12
CA TYR A 135 -3.90 4.25 -23.41
C TYR A 135 -2.92 3.07 -23.39
N LEU A 136 -1.69 3.26 -22.87
CA LEU A 136 -0.65 2.24 -22.80
C LEU A 136 -0.97 1.12 -21.80
N SER A 137 -1.74 1.43 -20.74
CA SER A 137 -2.18 0.43 -19.74
C SER A 137 -3.23 -0.55 -20.29
N GLN A 138 -3.73 -0.36 -21.51
CA GLN A 138 -4.62 -1.33 -22.12
C GLN A 138 -3.84 -2.62 -22.49
N PRO A 139 -4.26 -3.82 -22.05
CA PRO A 139 -3.49 -5.05 -22.22
C PRO A 139 -3.13 -5.37 -23.69
N ARG A 140 -3.94 -4.89 -24.66
CA ARG A 140 -3.71 -5.08 -26.10
C ARG A 140 -2.55 -4.26 -26.67
N ILE A 141 -2.09 -3.22 -25.96
CA ILE A 141 -1.07 -2.28 -26.46
C ILE A 141 0.34 -2.78 -26.12
N LEU A 142 0.54 -3.17 -24.88
CA LEU A 142 1.79 -3.71 -24.35
C LEU A 142 1.49 -5.02 -23.61
N PRO A 143 1.23 -6.09 -24.36
CA PRO A 143 1.04 -7.41 -23.76
C PRO A 143 2.34 -7.83 -23.05
N ASP A 144 2.23 -8.66 -22.03
CA ASP A 144 3.35 -9.23 -21.29
C ASP A 144 4.26 -8.18 -20.60
N ALA A 145 3.79 -6.94 -20.38
CA ALA A 145 4.61 -5.87 -19.80
C ALA A 145 5.18 -6.27 -18.43
N HIS A 146 4.33 -6.66 -17.48
CA HIS A 146 4.78 -7.06 -16.14
C HIS A 146 5.68 -8.29 -16.16
N LYS A 147 5.45 -9.24 -17.04
CA LYS A 147 6.31 -10.40 -17.27
C LYS A 147 7.72 -9.97 -17.67
N THR A 148 7.84 -9.11 -18.69
CA THR A 148 9.14 -8.59 -19.16
C THR A 148 9.86 -7.79 -18.07
N LEU A 149 9.13 -6.93 -17.32
CA LEU A 149 9.69 -6.16 -16.22
C LEU A 149 10.20 -7.09 -15.10
N ALA A 150 9.45 -8.13 -14.75
CA ALA A 150 9.84 -9.13 -13.77
C ALA A 150 11.12 -9.86 -14.19
N GLU A 151 11.15 -10.34 -15.45
CA GLU A 151 12.33 -11.03 -16.01
C GLU A 151 13.57 -10.14 -15.98
N SER A 152 13.46 -8.87 -16.39
CA SER A 152 14.57 -7.92 -16.37
C SER A 152 15.07 -7.65 -14.95
N CYS A 153 14.17 -7.38 -13.99
CA CYS A 153 14.54 -7.19 -12.60
C CYS A 153 15.26 -8.42 -12.03
N LEU A 154 14.71 -9.61 -12.25
CA LEU A 154 15.26 -10.86 -11.73
C LEU A 154 16.59 -11.24 -12.40
N ALA A 155 16.74 -11.03 -13.70
CA ALA A 155 18.00 -11.23 -14.40
C ALA A 155 19.11 -10.33 -13.84
N TYR A 156 18.80 -9.03 -13.67
CA TYR A 156 19.74 -8.07 -13.08
C TYR A 156 20.17 -8.48 -11.66
N LEU A 157 19.24 -8.91 -10.81
CA LEU A 157 19.53 -9.37 -9.45
C LEU A 157 20.34 -10.67 -9.42
N ASN A 158 20.34 -11.45 -10.50
CA ASN A 158 21.12 -12.67 -10.66
C ASN A 158 22.47 -12.45 -11.39
N TYR A 159 22.86 -11.24 -11.73
CA TYR A 159 24.18 -10.96 -12.24
C TYR A 159 25.26 -11.21 -11.19
N ASP A 160 26.43 -11.68 -11.62
CA ASP A 160 27.52 -12.09 -10.71
C ASP A 160 28.03 -10.93 -9.86
N GLU A 161 28.09 -9.72 -10.42
CA GLU A 161 28.43 -8.50 -9.69
C GLU A 161 27.43 -8.23 -8.55
N VAL A 162 26.13 -8.37 -8.81
CA VAL A 162 25.07 -8.16 -7.82
C VAL A 162 25.05 -9.28 -6.77
N LYS A 163 25.28 -10.54 -7.18
CA LYS A 163 25.40 -11.69 -6.28
C LYS A 163 26.59 -11.55 -5.31
N GLY A 164 27.65 -10.87 -5.72
CA GLY A 164 28.86 -10.62 -4.93
C GLY A 164 28.68 -9.52 -3.88
N LEU A 165 27.65 -8.70 -3.95
CA LEU A 165 27.42 -7.60 -3.03
C LEU A 165 27.03 -8.09 -1.63
N ARG A 166 27.58 -7.42 -0.61
CA ARG A 166 27.28 -7.64 0.80
C ARG A 166 26.59 -6.41 1.39
N ALA A 167 25.91 -6.59 2.52
CA ALA A 167 25.19 -5.53 3.22
C ALA A 167 26.04 -4.27 3.54
N ASN A 168 27.34 -4.42 3.73
CA ASN A 168 28.27 -3.31 3.95
C ASN A 168 28.62 -2.50 2.68
N HIS A 169 28.23 -2.97 1.49
CA HIS A 169 28.46 -2.28 0.22
C HIS A 169 27.32 -1.27 -0.14
N ILE A 170 26.31 -1.11 0.70
CA ILE A 170 25.15 -0.21 0.44
C ILE A 170 25.56 1.25 0.19
N LEU A 171 26.75 1.67 0.63
CA LEU A 171 27.21 3.05 0.50
C LEU A 171 27.62 3.48 -0.92
N ASN A 172 27.76 2.55 -1.89
CA ASN A 172 28.18 2.83 -3.27
C ASN A 172 27.19 2.40 -4.35
N LEU A 173 25.88 2.58 -4.12
CA LEU A 173 24.84 2.22 -5.09
C LEU A 173 24.82 3.10 -6.37
N ARG A 174 25.66 4.14 -6.44
CA ARG A 174 25.70 5.06 -7.60
C ARG A 174 26.07 4.36 -8.90
N ASP A 175 26.87 3.32 -8.82
CA ASP A 175 27.33 2.56 -9.99
C ASP A 175 26.30 1.50 -10.44
N MET A 176 25.26 1.26 -9.63
CA MET A 176 24.20 0.29 -9.87
C MET A 176 22.81 0.92 -9.70
N PRO A 177 22.44 1.92 -10.51
CA PRO A 177 21.20 2.70 -10.33
C PRO A 177 19.95 1.83 -10.31
N PHE A 178 19.89 0.74 -11.06
CA PHE A 178 18.71 -0.13 -11.17
C PHE A 178 18.56 -1.12 -10.00
N LEU A 179 19.56 -1.24 -9.11
CA LEU A 179 19.57 -2.21 -8.02
C LEU A 179 18.44 -1.98 -7.00
N GLU A 180 18.19 -0.74 -6.63
CA GLU A 180 17.11 -0.43 -5.69
C GLU A 180 15.75 -0.79 -6.27
N TYR A 181 15.46 -0.33 -7.49
CA TYR A 181 14.19 -0.62 -8.14
C TYR A 181 13.96 -2.13 -8.29
N SER A 182 14.93 -2.85 -8.86
CA SER A 182 14.82 -4.29 -9.08
C SER A 182 14.63 -5.05 -7.77
N SER A 183 15.33 -4.65 -6.69
CA SER A 183 15.19 -5.28 -5.36
C SER A 183 13.82 -5.11 -4.74
N LEU A 184 13.20 -3.94 -4.91
CA LEU A 184 11.93 -3.59 -4.25
C LEU A 184 10.70 -4.04 -5.02
N TYR A 185 10.79 -4.15 -6.35
CA TYR A 185 9.58 -4.25 -7.19
C TYR A 185 9.50 -5.48 -8.11
N TRP A 186 10.56 -6.32 -8.20
CA TRP A 186 10.50 -7.52 -9.03
C TRP A 186 9.28 -8.40 -8.70
N GLY A 187 8.98 -8.54 -7.42
CA GLY A 187 7.87 -9.39 -6.97
C GLY A 187 6.50 -8.79 -7.26
N SER A 188 6.36 -7.45 -7.27
CA SER A 188 5.11 -6.79 -7.68
C SER A 188 4.77 -7.12 -9.13
N HIS A 189 5.77 -7.09 -10.02
CA HIS A 189 5.61 -7.47 -11.41
C HIS A 189 5.36 -8.97 -11.56
N ALA A 190 6.13 -9.82 -10.87
CA ALA A 190 5.99 -11.27 -10.89
C ALA A 190 4.63 -11.76 -10.37
N LYS A 191 4.00 -11.00 -9.45
CA LYS A 191 2.66 -11.29 -8.94
C LYS A 191 1.57 -11.12 -9.99
N VAL A 192 1.75 -10.17 -10.93
CA VAL A 192 0.78 -9.92 -12.00
C VAL A 192 0.89 -10.99 -13.06
N GLU A 193 2.12 -11.30 -13.50
CA GLU A 193 2.39 -12.30 -14.52
C GLU A 193 3.78 -12.90 -14.33
N LEU A 194 3.83 -14.20 -14.11
CA LEU A 194 5.05 -14.97 -13.90
C LEU A 194 5.28 -15.98 -15.02
N SER A 195 6.34 -15.75 -15.81
CA SER A 195 6.78 -16.74 -16.80
C SER A 195 7.57 -17.89 -16.15
N ASP A 196 7.72 -19.01 -16.84
CA ASP A 196 8.59 -20.12 -16.38
C ASP A 196 10.04 -19.66 -16.17
N ARG A 197 10.50 -18.72 -17.01
CA ARG A 197 11.83 -18.13 -16.90
C ARG A 197 11.94 -17.23 -15.66
N ALA A 198 11.01 -16.32 -15.45
CA ALA A 198 10.96 -15.49 -14.26
C ALA A 198 10.87 -16.33 -12.98
N LYS A 199 10.11 -17.43 -13.01
CA LYS A 199 10.03 -18.41 -11.92
C LYS A 199 11.40 -19.01 -11.61
N SER A 200 12.15 -19.45 -12.63
CA SER A 200 13.49 -20.01 -12.43
C SER A 200 14.45 -19.00 -11.83
N LEU A 201 14.48 -17.77 -12.36
CA LEU A 201 15.30 -16.68 -11.86
C LEU A 201 14.92 -16.27 -10.43
N ALA A 202 13.61 -16.21 -10.13
CA ALA A 202 13.12 -15.92 -8.79
C ALA A 202 13.57 -16.99 -7.79
N LEU A 203 13.47 -18.28 -8.14
CA LEU A 203 13.92 -19.36 -7.27
C LEU A 203 15.43 -19.33 -7.03
N GLU A 204 16.23 -18.97 -8.04
CA GLU A 204 17.68 -18.78 -7.89
C GLU A 204 17.98 -17.63 -6.91
N LEU A 205 17.38 -16.47 -7.07
CA LEU A 205 17.49 -15.32 -6.17
C LEU A 205 17.09 -15.68 -4.74
N LEU A 206 15.90 -16.28 -4.59
CA LEU A 206 15.29 -16.60 -3.30
C LEU A 206 16.06 -17.67 -2.52
N ASN A 207 16.80 -18.57 -3.20
CA ASN A 207 17.70 -19.52 -2.57
C ASN A 207 18.86 -18.84 -1.82
N ARG A 208 19.18 -17.62 -2.21
CA ARG A 208 20.26 -16.81 -1.62
C ARG A 208 19.73 -15.66 -0.76
N ALA A 209 18.42 -15.55 -0.57
CA ALA A 209 17.76 -14.40 0.06
C ALA A 209 18.35 -14.00 1.42
N SER A 210 18.81 -14.96 2.22
CA SER A 210 19.41 -14.69 3.54
C SER A 210 20.68 -13.84 3.50
N ASN A 211 21.40 -13.84 2.38
CA ASN A 211 22.68 -13.14 2.22
C ASN A 211 22.69 -12.17 1.04
N HIS A 212 21.62 -12.09 0.27
CA HIS A 212 21.56 -11.27 -0.94
C HIS A 212 21.27 -9.81 -0.59
N ILE A 213 21.93 -8.89 -1.28
CA ILE A 213 21.80 -7.43 -1.06
C ILE A 213 20.35 -6.95 -1.25
N SER A 214 19.59 -7.53 -2.19
CA SER A 214 18.18 -7.17 -2.43
C SER A 214 17.29 -7.38 -1.21
N SER A 215 17.53 -8.43 -0.44
CA SER A 215 16.80 -8.68 0.81
C SER A 215 17.10 -7.63 1.87
N THR A 216 18.36 -7.18 1.95
CA THR A 216 18.75 -6.10 2.85
C THR A 216 18.11 -4.77 2.46
N LEU A 217 18.09 -4.43 1.17
CA LEU A 217 17.42 -3.22 0.66
C LEU A 217 15.92 -3.27 0.92
N LEU A 218 15.27 -4.40 0.67
CA LEU A 218 13.85 -4.58 0.91
C LEU A 218 13.51 -4.44 2.40
N ILE A 219 14.27 -5.09 3.28
CA ILE A 219 14.09 -4.99 4.73
C ILE A 219 14.27 -3.55 5.22
N SER A 220 15.33 -2.86 4.79
CA SER A 220 15.60 -1.48 5.19
C SER A 220 14.48 -0.51 4.79
N ARG A 221 13.77 -0.81 3.70
CA ARG A 221 12.62 -0.02 3.24
C ARG A 221 11.33 -0.31 4.02
N ILE A 222 11.13 -1.58 4.41
CA ILE A 222 9.92 -2.02 5.13
C ILE A 222 9.96 -1.63 6.61
N MET A 223 11.16 -1.58 7.18
CA MET A 223 11.38 -1.36 8.60
C MET A 223 11.87 0.07 8.88
N SER A 224 11.39 0.64 10.00
CA SER A 224 11.91 1.92 10.49
C SER A 224 13.40 1.77 10.86
N PRO A 225 14.24 2.79 10.60
CA PRO A 225 15.69 2.75 10.87
C PRO A 225 16.06 2.41 12.32
N HIS A 226 15.12 2.55 13.27
CA HIS A 226 15.36 2.33 14.70
C HIS A 226 15.05 0.92 15.21
N SER A 227 14.51 0.04 14.36
CA SER A 227 14.01 -1.26 14.84
C SER A 227 14.99 -2.42 14.67
N CYS A 228 16.12 -2.24 14.03
CA CYS A 228 17.08 -3.34 13.83
C CYS A 228 18.52 -2.87 13.82
N SER A 229 19.26 -3.16 14.90
CA SER A 229 20.73 -3.21 14.87
C SER A 229 21.13 -4.48 14.11
N LEU A 230 21.49 -4.30 12.83
CA LEU A 230 21.94 -5.37 11.95
C LEU A 230 23.21 -6.06 12.48
N PRO A 231 23.38 -7.41 12.47
CA PRO A 231 23.91 -8.04 11.24
C PRO A 231 23.40 -9.43 10.83
N HIS A 232 22.35 -10.00 11.38
CA HIS A 232 21.93 -11.36 11.01
C HIS A 232 20.45 -11.45 10.68
N HIS A 233 20.06 -10.91 9.52
CA HIS A 233 18.70 -11.08 9.01
C HIS A 233 18.54 -12.48 8.42
N ILE A 234 17.88 -13.38 9.15
CA ILE A 234 17.42 -14.64 8.57
C ILE A 234 16.09 -14.33 7.84
N TRP A 235 16.17 -13.66 6.71
CA TRP A 235 15.05 -13.59 5.79
C TRP A 235 15.22 -14.67 4.74
N LEU A 236 14.47 -15.74 4.87
CA LEU A 236 14.51 -16.86 3.95
C LEU A 236 13.73 -16.55 2.67
N GLY A 237 14.04 -17.27 1.61
CA GLY A 237 13.33 -17.13 0.33
C GLY A 237 11.81 -17.29 0.45
N LEU A 238 11.35 -18.15 1.34
CA LEU A 238 9.92 -18.33 1.62
C LEU A 238 9.25 -17.06 2.19
N HIS A 239 9.94 -16.31 3.07
CA HIS A 239 9.41 -15.02 3.58
C HIS A 239 9.28 -13.99 2.48
N CYS A 240 10.32 -13.88 1.63
CA CYS A 240 10.36 -12.97 0.50
C CYS A 240 9.25 -13.30 -0.53
N ALA A 241 9.11 -14.58 -0.90
CA ALA A 241 8.06 -15.04 -1.79
C ALA A 241 6.65 -14.75 -1.24
N ALA A 242 6.46 -14.97 0.07
CA ALA A 242 5.21 -14.70 0.75
C ALA A 242 4.89 -13.20 0.87
N TYR A 243 5.91 -12.36 1.11
CA TYR A 243 5.80 -10.90 1.10
C TYR A 243 5.31 -10.38 -0.25
N PHE A 244 5.96 -10.80 -1.34
CA PHE A 244 5.57 -10.38 -2.68
C PHE A 244 4.29 -11.03 -3.20
N GLY A 245 3.86 -12.15 -2.62
CA GLY A 245 2.67 -12.87 -3.06
C GLY A 245 2.90 -13.75 -4.29
N VAL A 246 4.14 -14.16 -4.54
CA VAL A 246 4.50 -15.03 -5.67
C VAL A 246 4.18 -16.48 -5.32
N THR A 247 2.94 -16.89 -5.60
CA THR A 247 2.35 -18.18 -5.17
C THR A 247 3.15 -19.38 -5.66
N GLU A 248 3.63 -19.35 -6.90
CA GLU A 248 4.40 -20.44 -7.52
C GLU A 248 5.76 -20.62 -6.84
N ALA A 249 6.40 -19.53 -6.40
CA ALA A 249 7.63 -19.59 -5.65
C ALA A 249 7.38 -20.16 -4.24
N VAL A 250 6.30 -19.74 -3.57
CA VAL A 250 5.90 -20.30 -2.27
C VAL A 250 5.64 -21.81 -2.40
N ALA A 251 4.90 -22.26 -3.41
CA ALA A 251 4.64 -23.68 -3.67
C ALA A 251 5.94 -24.47 -3.85
N ALA A 252 6.86 -23.96 -4.67
CA ALA A 252 8.15 -24.60 -4.89
C ALA A 252 9.02 -24.71 -3.62
N PHE A 253 8.90 -23.76 -2.68
CA PHE A 253 9.59 -23.86 -1.38
C PHE A 253 8.95 -24.88 -0.46
N ILE A 254 7.62 -24.99 -0.44
CA ILE A 254 6.86 -25.93 0.40
C ILE A 254 7.18 -27.38 0.01
N GLU A 255 7.35 -27.67 -1.29
CA GLU A 255 7.66 -28.99 -1.83
C GLU A 255 9.09 -29.49 -1.51
N ARG A 256 9.96 -28.63 -0.98
CA ARG A 256 11.34 -29.02 -0.65
C ARG A 256 11.40 -29.80 0.66
N GLU A 257 12.18 -30.87 0.65
CA GLU A 257 12.49 -31.60 1.87
C GLU A 257 13.13 -30.69 2.93
N GLY A 258 12.63 -30.79 4.17
CA GLY A 258 13.14 -30.02 5.30
C GLY A 258 12.70 -28.56 5.35
N CYS A 259 11.75 -28.12 4.50
CA CYS A 259 11.18 -26.77 4.59
C CYS A 259 10.44 -26.59 5.92
N ASN A 260 10.95 -25.71 6.79
CA ASN A 260 10.24 -25.32 8.01
C ASN A 260 9.26 -24.18 7.72
N ILE A 261 8.00 -24.54 7.45
CA ILE A 261 6.93 -23.60 7.11
C ILE A 261 6.68 -22.54 8.20
N ASN A 262 7.01 -22.87 9.45
CA ASN A 262 6.85 -22.00 10.61
C ASN A 262 8.14 -21.28 11.00
N GLN A 263 9.18 -21.32 10.17
CA GLN A 263 10.40 -20.55 10.42
C GLN A 263 10.05 -19.07 10.59
N SER A 264 10.64 -18.44 11.61
CA SER A 264 10.53 -17.00 11.79
C SER A 264 11.79 -16.29 11.34
N ASP A 265 11.63 -15.08 10.82
CA ASP A 265 12.73 -14.15 10.59
C ASP A 265 13.20 -13.47 11.89
N CYS A 266 14.10 -12.49 11.76
CA CYS A 266 14.64 -11.75 12.92
C CYS A 266 13.60 -10.94 13.70
N MET A 267 12.43 -10.64 13.13
CA MET A 267 11.31 -9.97 13.79
C MET A 267 10.31 -10.95 14.39
N GLY A 268 10.49 -12.22 14.18
CA GLY A 268 9.54 -13.26 14.57
C GLY A 268 8.47 -13.55 13.51
N PHE A 269 8.53 -12.87 12.36
CA PHE A 269 7.52 -13.06 11.30
C PHE A 269 7.72 -14.39 10.59
N THR A 270 6.63 -15.11 10.39
CA THR A 270 6.57 -16.28 9.53
C THR A 270 6.17 -15.88 8.10
N ALA A 271 6.31 -16.79 7.15
CA ALA A 271 5.80 -16.60 5.79
C ALA A 271 4.30 -16.28 5.77
N LEU A 272 3.50 -17.00 6.61
CA LEU A 272 2.07 -16.70 6.74
C LEU A 272 1.80 -15.30 7.25
N MET A 273 2.62 -14.80 8.17
CA MET A 273 2.47 -13.44 8.70
C MET A 273 2.82 -12.38 7.66
N TRP A 274 3.88 -12.60 6.85
CA TRP A 274 4.20 -11.71 5.73
C TRP A 274 3.09 -11.68 4.70
N ALA A 275 2.56 -12.83 4.30
CA ALA A 275 1.43 -12.92 3.38
C ALA A 275 0.18 -12.23 3.94
N ALA A 276 -0.11 -12.42 5.23
CA ALA A 276 -1.25 -11.80 5.91
C ALA A 276 -1.12 -10.27 6.00
N ARG A 277 0.08 -9.77 6.29
CA ARG A 277 0.38 -8.33 6.33
C ARG A 277 0.19 -7.65 4.98
N GLN A 278 0.53 -8.35 3.87
CA GLN A 278 0.46 -7.81 2.52
C GLN A 278 -0.88 -8.07 1.81
N GLY A 279 -1.79 -8.81 2.43
CA GLY A 279 -3.07 -9.15 1.83
C GLY A 279 -2.97 -10.19 0.70
N ASN A 280 -1.94 -11.03 0.68
CA ASN A 280 -1.70 -12.02 -0.36
C ASN A 280 -2.57 -13.27 -0.14
N GLU A 281 -3.85 -13.18 -0.54
CA GLU A 281 -4.88 -14.20 -0.27
C GLU A 281 -4.52 -15.58 -0.77
N GLU A 282 -4.00 -15.71 -2.00
CA GLU A 282 -3.66 -17.01 -2.59
C GLU A 282 -2.50 -17.68 -1.85
N VAL A 283 -1.49 -16.90 -1.43
CA VAL A 283 -0.39 -17.42 -0.60
C VAL A 283 -0.90 -17.84 0.78
N VAL A 284 -1.77 -17.04 1.40
CA VAL A 284 -2.40 -17.38 2.69
C VAL A 284 -3.20 -18.67 2.56
N LYS A 285 -4.01 -18.82 1.51
CA LYS A 285 -4.79 -20.03 1.23
C LYS A 285 -3.90 -21.25 1.05
N LEU A 286 -2.81 -21.11 0.26
CA LEU A 286 -1.83 -22.18 0.06
C LEU A 286 -1.19 -22.61 1.38
N LEU A 287 -0.72 -21.67 2.20
CA LEU A 287 -0.08 -21.94 3.47
C LEU A 287 -1.06 -22.56 4.48
N LEU A 288 -2.30 -22.06 4.55
CA LEU A 288 -3.32 -22.58 5.47
C LEU A 288 -3.83 -23.99 5.09
N ALA A 289 -3.62 -24.46 3.87
CA ALA A 289 -3.92 -25.82 3.46
C ALA A 289 -2.96 -26.85 4.07
N LEU A 290 -1.79 -26.41 4.54
CA LEU A 290 -0.80 -27.29 5.18
C LEU A 290 -1.22 -27.58 6.63
N ARG A 291 -1.12 -28.88 7.02
CA ARG A 291 -1.51 -29.34 8.37
C ARG A 291 -0.61 -28.75 9.46
N ASP A 292 0.68 -28.59 9.18
CA ASP A 292 1.70 -28.20 10.15
C ASP A 292 1.87 -26.69 10.30
N VAL A 293 1.12 -25.88 9.54
CA VAL A 293 1.22 -24.43 9.67
C VAL A 293 0.60 -23.94 10.98
N ASN A 294 1.37 -23.17 11.76
CA ASN A 294 0.88 -22.53 12.98
C ASN A 294 0.30 -21.14 12.65
N ALA A 295 -1.00 -21.08 12.47
CA ALA A 295 -1.72 -19.86 12.15
C ALA A 295 -1.83 -18.86 13.33
N ASN A 296 -1.39 -19.24 14.53
CA ASN A 296 -1.38 -18.39 15.74
C ASN A 296 0.03 -18.01 16.20
N LYS A 297 1.08 -18.35 15.44
CA LYS A 297 2.45 -18.03 15.85
C LYS A 297 2.63 -16.53 15.92
N PRO A 298 2.96 -15.96 17.10
CA PRO A 298 3.17 -14.52 17.24
C PRO A 298 4.58 -14.13 16.78
N ASP A 299 4.72 -12.87 16.40
CA ASP A 299 6.02 -12.22 16.25
C ASP A 299 6.57 -11.74 17.61
N LYS A 300 7.63 -10.92 17.61
CA LYS A 300 8.24 -10.38 18.83
C LYS A 300 7.36 -9.39 19.58
N ASP A 301 6.44 -8.72 18.86
CA ASP A 301 5.47 -7.78 19.42
C ASP A 301 4.20 -8.49 19.92
N GLY A 302 4.12 -9.81 19.73
CA GLY A 302 2.97 -10.62 20.11
C GLY A 302 1.88 -10.67 19.05
N ASP A 303 2.07 -10.02 17.90
CA ASP A 303 1.09 -9.96 16.82
C ASP A 303 0.98 -11.30 16.11
N THR A 304 -0.24 -11.69 15.79
CA THR A 304 -0.53 -12.89 15.00
C THR A 304 -0.81 -12.55 13.53
N PRO A 305 -0.80 -13.53 12.61
CA PRO A 305 -1.25 -13.29 11.23
C PRO A 305 -2.64 -12.64 11.14
N LEU A 306 -3.59 -13.06 12.00
CA LEU A 306 -4.92 -12.45 12.06
C LEU A 306 -4.87 -10.99 12.55
N TRP A 307 -4.04 -10.69 13.54
CA TRP A 307 -3.85 -9.33 14.03
C TRP A 307 -3.31 -8.44 12.91
N ARG A 308 -2.25 -8.89 12.20
CA ARG A 308 -1.63 -8.14 11.09
C ARG A 308 -2.61 -7.91 9.94
N ALA A 309 -3.38 -8.93 9.53
CA ALA A 309 -4.41 -8.80 8.52
C ALA A 309 -5.52 -7.82 8.94
N SER A 310 -5.90 -7.83 10.23
CA SER A 310 -6.90 -6.92 10.79
C SER A 310 -6.40 -5.48 10.86
N PHE A 311 -5.13 -5.26 11.20
CA PHE A 311 -4.48 -3.94 11.19
C PHE A 311 -4.52 -3.28 9.82
N HIS A 312 -4.24 -4.05 8.75
CA HIS A 312 -4.17 -3.54 7.39
C HIS A 312 -5.51 -3.59 6.62
N GLY A 313 -6.57 -4.12 7.24
CA GLY A 313 -7.89 -4.19 6.62
C GLY A 313 -8.05 -5.25 5.52
N HIS A 314 -7.20 -6.28 5.50
CA HIS A 314 -7.21 -7.31 4.47
C HIS A 314 -8.35 -8.33 4.68
N GLN A 315 -9.56 -7.93 4.24
CA GLN A 315 -10.81 -8.67 4.43
C GLN A 315 -10.72 -10.14 3.98
N GLY A 316 -10.19 -10.42 2.78
CA GLY A 316 -10.09 -11.77 2.25
C GLY A 316 -9.18 -12.66 3.08
N VAL A 317 -8.02 -12.12 3.52
CA VAL A 317 -7.11 -12.84 4.43
C VAL A 317 -7.76 -13.12 5.79
N VAL A 318 -8.44 -12.12 6.38
CA VAL A 318 -9.17 -12.29 7.64
C VAL A 318 -10.21 -13.40 7.51
N LYS A 319 -10.98 -13.43 6.42
CA LYS A 319 -11.96 -14.47 6.13
C LYS A 319 -11.32 -15.86 6.06
N LEU A 320 -10.18 -15.99 5.36
CA LEU A 320 -9.44 -17.26 5.26
C LEU A 320 -8.93 -17.75 6.62
N LEU A 321 -8.35 -16.85 7.42
CA LEU A 321 -7.86 -17.17 8.75
C LEU A 321 -8.99 -17.58 9.69
N LEU A 322 -10.11 -16.85 9.70
CA LEU A 322 -11.27 -17.13 10.55
C LEU A 322 -12.03 -18.41 10.16
N ALA A 323 -11.85 -18.91 8.93
CA ALA A 323 -12.41 -20.20 8.51
C ALA A 323 -11.76 -21.41 9.22
N ARG A 324 -10.54 -21.25 9.76
CA ARG A 324 -9.89 -22.29 10.56
C ARG A 324 -10.36 -22.23 12.01
N SER A 325 -10.74 -23.37 12.57
CA SER A 325 -11.22 -23.48 13.96
C SER A 325 -10.12 -23.30 15.02
N ASP A 326 -8.84 -23.55 14.67
CA ASP A 326 -7.70 -23.42 15.55
C ASP A 326 -7.16 -21.98 15.65
N VAL A 327 -7.63 -21.04 14.81
CA VAL A 327 -7.22 -19.64 14.87
C VAL A 327 -7.88 -18.94 16.07
N ASN A 328 -7.06 -18.38 16.95
CA ASN A 328 -7.49 -17.62 18.12
C ASN A 328 -7.79 -16.16 17.76
N ALA A 329 -9.06 -15.84 17.54
CA ALA A 329 -9.50 -14.50 17.20
C ALA A 329 -9.37 -13.47 18.36
N ASN A 330 -9.03 -13.92 19.58
CA ASN A 330 -8.86 -13.06 20.75
C ASN A 330 -7.42 -12.99 21.25
N LYS A 331 -6.44 -13.48 20.47
CA LYS A 331 -5.03 -13.41 20.86
C LYS A 331 -4.62 -11.92 20.97
N ARG A 332 -4.00 -11.60 22.10
CA ARG A 332 -3.47 -10.25 22.39
C ARG A 332 -2.03 -10.18 21.94
N ASP A 333 -1.65 -9.01 21.47
CA ASP A 333 -0.26 -8.61 21.35
C ASP A 333 0.35 -8.20 22.70
N ASN A 334 1.58 -7.66 22.69
CA ASN A 334 2.26 -7.24 23.90
C ASN A 334 1.62 -6.00 24.55
N ASP A 335 0.80 -5.21 23.83
CA ASP A 335 0.07 -4.05 24.38
C ASP A 335 -1.36 -4.42 24.82
N GLY A 336 -1.71 -5.68 24.67
CA GLY A 336 -3.01 -6.20 25.08
C GLY A 336 -4.10 -6.05 24.04
N GLU A 337 -3.77 -5.57 22.85
CA GLU A 337 -4.69 -5.32 21.77
C GLU A 337 -5.09 -6.62 21.05
N THR A 338 -6.35 -6.71 20.66
CA THR A 338 -6.88 -7.86 19.91
C THR A 338 -7.03 -7.49 18.42
N PRO A 339 -7.18 -8.49 17.52
CA PRO A 339 -7.53 -8.22 16.11
C PRO A 339 -8.76 -7.30 15.96
N LEU A 340 -9.80 -7.50 16.79
CA LEU A 340 -11.00 -6.63 16.78
C LEU A 340 -10.68 -5.20 17.23
N TRP A 341 -9.86 -5.07 18.30
CA TRP A 341 -9.44 -3.75 18.77
C TRP A 341 -8.73 -2.98 17.66
N ARG A 342 -7.78 -3.63 16.98
CA ARG A 342 -6.97 -2.99 15.95
C ARG A 342 -7.77 -2.67 14.67
N ALA A 343 -8.67 -3.57 14.24
CA ALA A 343 -9.59 -3.29 13.15
C ALA A 343 -10.52 -2.11 13.46
N SER A 344 -10.95 -2.01 14.73
CA SER A 344 -11.80 -0.91 15.19
C SER A 344 -11.06 0.43 15.27
N CYS A 345 -9.78 0.41 15.67
CA CYS A 345 -8.89 1.56 15.69
C CYS A 345 -8.69 2.17 14.29
N ASN A 346 -8.56 1.31 13.28
CA ASN A 346 -8.26 1.73 11.91
C ASN A 346 -9.52 1.91 11.03
N GLY A 347 -10.72 1.71 11.57
CA GLY A 347 -11.97 1.92 10.84
C GLY A 347 -12.27 0.85 9.79
N HIS A 348 -11.73 -0.36 9.91
CA HIS A 348 -11.91 -1.44 8.92
C HIS A 348 -13.25 -2.17 9.11
N GLU A 349 -14.33 -1.57 8.61
CA GLU A 349 -15.72 -2.03 8.80
C GLU A 349 -15.93 -3.50 8.44
N GLU A 350 -15.48 -3.93 7.26
CA GLU A 350 -15.70 -5.29 6.79
C GLU A 350 -14.93 -6.32 7.62
N VAL A 351 -13.74 -5.97 8.09
CA VAL A 351 -12.97 -6.82 9.02
C VAL A 351 -13.68 -6.92 10.37
N VAL A 352 -14.21 -5.80 10.89
CA VAL A 352 -15.02 -5.79 12.13
C VAL A 352 -16.26 -6.68 11.98
N LYS A 353 -17.00 -6.60 10.87
CA LYS A 353 -18.13 -7.48 10.57
C LYS A 353 -17.74 -8.96 10.60
N LEU A 354 -16.65 -9.33 9.94
CA LEU A 354 -16.16 -10.71 9.90
C LEU A 354 -15.77 -11.22 11.29
N LEU A 355 -15.09 -10.40 12.09
CA LEU A 355 -14.69 -10.76 13.44
C LEU A 355 -15.92 -10.95 14.35
N LEU A 356 -16.88 -10.01 14.32
CA LEU A 356 -18.10 -10.08 15.12
C LEU A 356 -19.03 -11.23 14.73
N ALA A 357 -18.95 -11.75 13.51
CA ALA A 357 -19.69 -12.93 13.08
C ALA A 357 -19.24 -14.22 13.77
N ARG A 358 -18.00 -14.25 14.32
CA ARG A 358 -17.50 -15.40 15.08
C ARG A 358 -17.97 -15.36 16.53
N LYS A 359 -18.62 -16.42 16.98
CA LYS A 359 -19.24 -16.53 18.32
C LYS A 359 -18.26 -16.46 19.51
N ASP A 360 -16.99 -16.79 19.27
CA ASP A 360 -15.93 -16.80 20.30
C ASP A 360 -15.22 -15.45 20.47
N VAL A 361 -15.50 -14.47 19.62
CA VAL A 361 -14.89 -13.13 19.71
C VAL A 361 -15.41 -12.37 20.91
N LYS A 362 -14.47 -11.83 21.71
CA LYS A 362 -14.77 -11.09 22.94
C LYS A 362 -14.80 -9.59 22.65
N VAL A 363 -15.99 -9.05 22.34
CA VAL A 363 -16.21 -7.67 21.88
C VAL A 363 -15.72 -6.59 22.86
N ASN A 364 -15.68 -6.88 24.17
CA ASN A 364 -15.27 -5.91 25.22
C ASN A 364 -13.84 -6.11 25.71
N LYS A 365 -13.02 -6.92 25.00
CA LYS A 365 -11.65 -7.16 25.45
C LYS A 365 -10.80 -5.91 25.21
N SER A 366 -10.27 -5.36 26.30
CA SER A 366 -9.51 -4.11 26.28
C SER A 366 -8.00 -4.37 26.19
N ASP A 367 -7.27 -3.38 25.74
CA ASP A 367 -5.81 -3.30 25.78
C ASP A 367 -5.27 -3.13 27.23
N LYS A 368 -3.97 -2.80 27.36
CA LYS A 368 -3.34 -2.55 28.67
C LYS A 368 -3.89 -1.31 29.37
N ASP A 369 -4.38 -0.30 28.63
CA ASP A 369 -4.92 0.94 29.21
C ASP A 369 -6.41 0.86 29.51
N GLY A 370 -7.04 -0.28 29.24
CA GLY A 370 -8.46 -0.48 29.51
C GLY A 370 -9.35 -0.11 28.32
N GLN A 371 -8.77 0.38 27.23
CA GLN A 371 -9.49 0.84 26.05
C GLN A 371 -10.09 -0.34 25.27
N THR A 372 -11.41 -0.31 25.07
CA THR A 372 -12.13 -1.34 24.33
C THR A 372 -12.15 -1.05 22.82
N PRO A 373 -12.51 -2.02 21.95
CA PRO A 373 -12.75 -1.75 20.52
C PRO A 373 -13.76 -0.62 20.29
N LEU A 374 -14.79 -0.50 21.12
CA LEU A 374 -15.74 0.61 21.03
C LEU A 374 -15.13 1.95 21.46
N TRP A 375 -14.30 1.93 22.51
CA TRP A 375 -13.60 3.13 22.96
C TRP A 375 -12.70 3.69 21.85
N THR A 376 -11.87 2.84 21.26
CA THR A 376 -10.93 3.26 20.20
C THR A 376 -11.64 3.71 18.93
N ALA A 377 -12.69 3.01 18.49
CA ALA A 377 -13.50 3.43 17.34
C ALA A 377 -14.18 4.79 17.60
N SER A 378 -14.58 5.06 18.85
CA SER A 378 -15.17 6.33 19.27
C SER A 378 -14.14 7.47 19.30
N PHE A 379 -12.91 7.17 19.70
CA PHE A 379 -11.80 8.11 19.72
C PHE A 379 -11.44 8.62 18.33
N TYR A 380 -11.40 7.72 17.33
CA TYR A 380 -11.07 8.05 15.95
C TYR A 380 -12.26 8.47 15.09
N GLY A 381 -13.49 8.42 15.63
CA GLY A 381 -14.70 8.86 14.94
C GLY A 381 -15.22 7.90 13.87
N HIS A 382 -14.93 6.61 13.96
CA HIS A 382 -15.34 5.60 12.99
C HIS A 382 -16.81 5.20 13.17
N GLU A 383 -17.73 6.01 12.66
CA GLU A 383 -19.20 5.89 12.88
C GLU A 383 -19.73 4.50 12.53
N GLU A 384 -19.41 3.93 11.36
CA GLU A 384 -19.93 2.64 10.94
C GLU A 384 -19.38 1.50 11.81
N VAL A 385 -18.11 1.57 12.24
CA VAL A 385 -17.55 0.61 13.19
C VAL A 385 -18.24 0.70 14.54
N VAL A 386 -18.49 1.92 15.05
CA VAL A 386 -19.24 2.15 16.29
C VAL A 386 -20.64 1.55 16.19
N LYS A 387 -21.33 1.77 15.09
CA LYS A 387 -22.67 1.21 14.83
C LYS A 387 -22.66 -0.32 14.83
N LEU A 388 -21.68 -0.95 14.17
CA LEU A 388 -21.51 -2.40 14.17
C LEU A 388 -21.26 -2.95 15.58
N LEU A 389 -20.38 -2.33 16.35
CA LEU A 389 -20.07 -2.72 17.70
C LEU A 389 -21.28 -2.58 18.63
N LEU A 390 -22.02 -1.46 18.52
CA LEU A 390 -23.24 -1.21 19.32
C LEU A 390 -24.40 -2.16 18.98
N ALA A 391 -24.44 -2.71 17.77
CA ALA A 391 -25.40 -3.72 17.39
C ALA A 391 -25.13 -5.10 18.03
N HIS A 392 -23.91 -5.34 18.52
CA HIS A 392 -23.56 -6.60 19.17
C HIS A 392 -24.16 -6.66 20.59
N LYS A 393 -24.91 -7.75 20.89
CA LYS A 393 -25.68 -7.90 22.14
C LYS A 393 -24.86 -7.77 23.43
N ASP A 394 -23.59 -8.22 23.40
CA ASP A 394 -22.73 -8.27 24.57
C ASP A 394 -21.84 -7.01 24.74
N VAL A 395 -22.00 -5.99 23.87
CA VAL A 395 -21.18 -4.78 23.95
C VAL A 395 -21.53 -4.00 25.21
N LYS A 396 -20.49 -3.54 25.93
CA LYS A 396 -20.60 -2.64 27.09
C LYS A 396 -20.33 -1.21 26.62
N ALA A 397 -21.38 -0.51 26.24
CA ALA A 397 -21.27 0.82 25.61
C ALA A 397 -20.69 1.89 26.52
N ASP A 398 -20.79 1.72 27.85
CA ASP A 398 -20.32 2.68 28.87
C ASP A 398 -19.08 2.19 29.65
N LYS A 399 -18.34 1.20 29.10
CA LYS A 399 -17.14 0.69 29.76
C LYS A 399 -16.00 1.71 29.67
N PRO A 400 -15.49 2.25 30.81
CA PRO A 400 -14.40 3.18 30.82
C PRO A 400 -13.05 2.48 30.65
N ASP A 401 -12.06 3.23 30.26
CA ASP A 401 -10.64 2.88 30.35
C ASP A 401 -10.09 3.06 31.78
N LYS A 402 -8.77 2.99 31.99
CA LYS A 402 -8.12 3.17 33.29
C LYS A 402 -8.22 4.59 33.83
N ASP A 403 -8.40 5.59 32.97
CA ASP A 403 -8.54 6.97 33.31
C ASP A 403 -10.00 7.38 33.58
N GLY A 404 -10.92 6.45 33.47
CA GLY A 404 -12.35 6.68 33.64
C GLY A 404 -13.03 7.20 32.38
N GLU A 405 -12.32 7.33 31.28
CA GLU A 405 -12.82 7.87 30.03
C GLU A 405 -13.69 6.85 29.31
N THR A 406 -14.96 7.20 29.07
CA THR A 406 -15.90 6.32 28.34
C THR A 406 -15.84 6.56 26.83
N PRO A 407 -16.40 5.64 25.98
CA PRO A 407 -16.54 5.90 24.55
C PRO A 407 -17.26 7.22 24.23
N LEU A 408 -18.26 7.62 25.05
CA LEU A 408 -18.93 8.90 24.89
C LEU A 408 -18.03 10.08 25.26
N TRP A 409 -17.26 9.93 26.35
CA TRP A 409 -16.32 10.96 26.81
C TRP A 409 -15.29 11.27 25.71
N THR A 410 -14.68 10.23 25.13
CA THR A 410 -13.64 10.43 24.10
C THR A 410 -14.22 10.97 22.79
N ALA A 411 -15.37 10.47 22.33
CA ALA A 411 -16.06 11.01 21.14
C ALA A 411 -16.44 12.49 21.33
N SER A 412 -16.86 12.87 22.53
CA SER A 412 -17.22 14.25 22.86
C SER A 412 -16.01 15.18 22.90
N SER A 413 -14.88 14.69 23.42
CA SER A 413 -13.62 15.43 23.47
C SER A 413 -13.06 15.74 22.07
N HIS A 414 -13.30 14.87 21.08
CA HIS A 414 -12.80 15.00 19.72
C HIS A 414 -13.84 15.53 18.72
N GLY A 415 -15.06 15.85 19.17
CA GLY A 415 -16.08 16.46 18.33
C GLY A 415 -16.77 15.52 17.35
N HIS A 416 -16.77 14.22 17.58
CA HIS A 416 -17.36 13.22 16.66
C HIS A 416 -18.88 13.13 16.81
N GLU A 417 -19.63 14.09 16.25
CA GLU A 417 -21.09 14.22 16.38
C GLU A 417 -21.86 12.96 16.03
N GLY A 418 -21.51 12.28 14.93
CA GLY A 418 -22.16 11.05 14.50
C GLY A 418 -22.02 9.93 15.53
N VAL A 419 -20.80 9.74 16.06
CA VAL A 419 -20.53 8.77 17.13
C VAL A 419 -21.28 9.12 18.40
N VAL A 420 -21.28 10.42 18.81
CA VAL A 420 -22.03 10.90 19.98
C VAL A 420 -23.52 10.60 19.83
N LYS A 421 -24.12 10.85 18.67
CA LYS A 421 -25.54 10.50 18.39
C LYS A 421 -25.81 9.00 18.58
N LEU A 422 -24.95 8.15 18.03
CA LEU A 422 -25.09 6.69 18.14
C LEU A 422 -24.99 6.21 19.59
N LEU A 423 -24.06 6.75 20.38
CA LEU A 423 -23.89 6.40 21.78
C LEU A 423 -25.06 6.90 22.64
N LEU A 424 -25.50 8.14 22.42
CA LEU A 424 -26.63 8.72 23.15
C LEU A 424 -27.99 8.06 22.81
N ALA A 425 -28.12 7.38 21.70
CA ALA A 425 -29.31 6.58 21.35
C ALA A 425 -29.49 5.36 22.26
N ARG A 426 -28.46 4.95 23.03
CA ARG A 426 -28.52 3.81 23.93
C ARG A 426 -28.88 4.25 25.35
N ASN A 427 -29.74 3.47 26.02
CA ASN A 427 -30.19 3.74 27.40
C ASN A 427 -29.15 3.34 28.45
N ASP A 428 -28.18 2.47 28.12
CA ASP A 428 -27.12 2.00 29.03
C ASP A 428 -25.86 2.88 29.01
N VAL A 429 -25.89 4.02 28.30
CA VAL A 429 -24.81 5.01 28.27
C VAL A 429 -25.12 6.17 29.19
N ASN A 430 -24.24 6.43 30.17
CA ASN A 430 -24.33 7.57 31.09
C ASN A 430 -23.69 8.82 30.46
N ALA A 431 -24.53 9.80 30.08
CA ALA A 431 -24.07 11.05 29.45
C ALA A 431 -23.28 11.98 30.38
N SER A 432 -23.37 11.78 31.70
CA SER A 432 -22.71 12.61 32.72
C SER A 432 -21.55 11.92 33.45
N LYS A 433 -21.13 10.71 32.96
CA LYS A 433 -20.07 9.95 33.64
C LYS A 433 -18.74 10.68 33.57
N PRO A 434 -18.13 11.07 34.72
CA PRO A 434 -16.86 11.77 34.70
C PRO A 434 -15.69 10.81 34.55
N ASP A 435 -14.56 11.33 34.06
CA ASP A 435 -13.25 10.69 34.14
C ASP A 435 -12.68 10.77 35.59
N LYS A 436 -11.47 10.28 35.80
CA LYS A 436 -10.79 10.33 37.12
C LYS A 436 -10.51 11.72 37.65
N TYR A 437 -10.55 12.74 36.78
CA TYR A 437 -10.36 14.15 37.14
C TYR A 437 -11.68 14.90 37.37
N GLY A 438 -12.82 14.23 37.25
CA GLY A 438 -14.15 14.82 37.38
C GLY A 438 -14.68 15.47 36.09
N ARG A 439 -13.99 15.36 34.96
CA ARG A 439 -14.39 15.99 33.70
C ARG A 439 -15.45 15.14 33.01
N THR A 440 -16.59 15.74 32.67
CA THR A 440 -17.70 15.08 31.96
C THR A 440 -17.58 15.23 30.43
N PRO A 441 -18.29 14.42 29.62
CA PRO A 441 -18.36 14.61 28.16
C PRO A 441 -18.76 16.04 27.78
N LEU A 442 -19.74 16.65 28.49
CA LEU A 442 -20.18 18.01 28.22
C LEU A 442 -19.09 19.05 28.52
N HIS A 443 -18.32 18.84 29.59
CA HIS A 443 -17.20 19.72 29.94
C HIS A 443 -16.17 19.74 28.80
N LEU A 444 -15.76 18.55 28.27
CA LEU A 444 -14.76 18.46 27.23
C LEU A 444 -15.27 19.05 25.89
N ALA A 445 -16.50 18.70 25.50
CA ALA A 445 -17.09 19.27 24.29
C ALA A 445 -17.14 20.80 24.33
N SER A 446 -17.50 21.37 25.51
CA SER A 446 -17.57 22.83 25.71
C SER A 446 -16.19 23.47 25.68
N SER A 447 -15.20 22.88 26.37
CA SER A 447 -13.83 23.44 26.42
C SER A 447 -13.10 23.37 25.10
N ASN A 448 -13.40 22.37 24.28
CA ASN A 448 -12.82 22.17 22.96
C ASN A 448 -13.62 22.85 21.83
N GLY A 449 -14.74 23.53 22.14
CA GLY A 449 -15.51 24.28 21.16
C GLY A 449 -16.37 23.42 20.20
N HIS A 450 -16.75 22.21 20.60
CA HIS A 450 -17.56 21.30 19.77
C HIS A 450 -19.07 21.58 19.95
N GLU A 451 -19.55 22.69 19.40
CA GLU A 451 -20.95 23.15 19.56
C GLU A 451 -22.00 22.10 19.20
N GLY A 452 -21.81 21.34 18.12
CA GLY A 452 -22.75 20.30 17.72
C GLY A 452 -22.86 19.19 18.77
N VAL A 453 -21.74 18.76 19.35
CA VAL A 453 -21.72 17.79 20.45
C VAL A 453 -22.37 18.35 21.71
N VAL A 454 -22.09 19.64 22.07
CA VAL A 454 -22.72 20.31 23.20
C VAL A 454 -24.25 20.30 23.07
N LYS A 455 -24.78 20.65 21.90
CA LYS A 455 -26.23 20.62 21.64
C LYS A 455 -26.82 19.21 21.81
N LEU A 456 -26.12 18.18 21.31
CA LEU A 456 -26.55 16.80 21.44
C LEU A 456 -26.59 16.31 22.89
N LEU A 457 -25.56 16.65 23.70
CA LEU A 457 -25.49 16.29 25.11
C LEU A 457 -26.56 16.99 25.93
N LEU A 458 -26.79 18.31 25.70
CA LEU A 458 -27.82 19.07 26.40
C LEU A 458 -29.24 18.64 26.06
N ALA A 459 -29.48 18.11 24.87
CA ALA A 459 -30.79 17.58 24.47
C ALA A 459 -31.19 16.31 25.24
N ARG A 460 -30.27 15.66 25.91
CA ARG A 460 -30.52 14.48 26.72
C ARG A 460 -30.76 14.84 28.17
N ASN A 461 -31.93 14.44 28.73
CA ASN A 461 -32.42 14.83 30.06
C ASN A 461 -31.55 14.37 31.25
N ASP A 462 -30.64 13.40 31.04
CA ASP A 462 -29.71 12.86 32.03
C ASP A 462 -28.32 13.54 32.01
N ALA A 463 -28.10 14.50 31.12
CA ALA A 463 -26.89 15.34 31.15
C ALA A 463 -26.97 16.33 32.29
N ASN A 464 -26.29 15.99 33.42
CA ASN A 464 -26.29 16.83 34.61
C ASN A 464 -25.47 18.11 34.37
N THR A 465 -26.16 19.24 34.27
CA THR A 465 -25.57 20.58 34.12
C THR A 465 -25.14 21.20 35.44
N ASP A 466 -25.48 20.60 36.61
CA ASP A 466 -25.48 21.25 37.93
C ASP A 466 -24.38 20.78 38.86
N LYS A 467 -23.37 20.04 38.48
CA LYS A 467 -22.19 19.76 39.31
C LYS A 467 -21.09 20.76 39.03
N PRO A 468 -20.97 21.85 39.84
CA PRO A 468 -19.83 22.74 39.74
C PRO A 468 -18.58 22.03 40.26
N GLU A 469 -17.57 21.90 39.41
CA GLU A 469 -16.21 21.56 39.90
C GLU A 469 -15.71 22.61 40.88
N LYS A 470 -15.10 22.16 41.97
CA LYS A 470 -14.50 23.02 42.98
C LYS A 470 -13.25 23.79 42.50
N SER A 471 -12.86 23.76 41.24
CA SER A 471 -11.59 24.37 40.77
C SER A 471 -11.60 25.19 39.47
N PHE A 472 -12.71 25.34 38.74
CA PHE A 472 -12.69 26.11 37.49
C PHE A 472 -13.85 27.12 37.36
N GLY A 473 -13.98 28.02 38.31
CA GLY A 473 -15.00 29.09 38.33
C GLY A 473 -14.81 30.22 37.31
N GLY A 474 -13.87 30.11 36.35
CA GLY A 474 -13.49 31.20 35.46
C GLY A 474 -13.86 31.08 33.98
N LEU A 475 -13.97 29.88 33.44
CA LEU A 475 -14.05 29.68 31.96
C LEU A 475 -15.48 29.52 31.43
N LEU A 476 -16.46 29.11 32.24
CA LEU A 476 -17.84 28.97 31.84
C LEU A 476 -18.56 30.31 31.53
N ARG A 477 -18.00 31.45 31.97
CA ARG A 477 -18.58 32.77 31.66
C ARG A 477 -18.23 33.36 30.30
N MET A 478 -17.23 32.81 29.58
CA MET A 478 -16.83 33.34 28.28
C MET A 478 -17.50 32.62 27.09
N GLY A 479 -17.86 31.32 27.21
CA GLY A 479 -18.46 30.55 26.12
C GLY A 479 -19.98 30.71 25.92
N MET A 480 -20.73 31.12 26.96
CA MET A 480 -22.19 31.24 26.92
C MET A 480 -22.74 32.64 26.57
N ARG A 481 -21.93 33.60 26.22
CA ARG A 481 -22.40 34.95 25.82
C ARG A 481 -22.75 35.08 24.33
N GLY A 482 -22.70 34.01 23.58
CA GLY A 482 -22.96 33.98 22.12
C GLY A 482 -24.04 32.99 21.65
N LEU A 483 -24.80 32.35 22.53
CA LEU A 483 -25.93 31.45 22.16
C LEU A 483 -27.25 32.07 22.60
#